data_d5724f7e9948f63f5c17bef4ae1e1b1d
#
_entry.id   d5724f7e9948f63f5c17bef4ae1e1b1d
#
_cell.length_a   1.000
_cell.length_b   1.000
_cell.length_c   1.000
_cell.angle_alpha   90.00
_cell.angle_beta   90.00
_cell.angle_gamma   90.00
#
_symmetry.space_group_name_H-M   'P 1'
#
loop_
_entity.id
_entity.type
_entity.pdbx_description
1 polymer ?
#
loop_
_entity_poly.entity_id
_entity_poly.type
_entity_poly.pdbx_seq_one_letter_code
_entity_poly.pdbx_strand_id
1 'polypeptide(L)'
;MIYETDEKAVPLQEEINYLKDYVALEQLRMNDPNSVQFSYPENTSELIAPLILLPIVENCFKHCDKQSPDIEISIELRDTKLQLIASNAIVKTDNSDQNSGGLGLENLEKRLSLLYPERHKLTVQVTDESYRTTLMIDLRV
;
A
#
# COMPACT_ATOMS: atom_id res chain seq x y z
N MET A 1 11.75 -10.31 23.81
CA MET A 1 11.92 -9.88 22.52
C MET A 1 11.99 -8.42 22.36
N ILE A 2 13.11 -7.99 21.91
CA ILE A 2 13.35 -6.57 21.83
C ILE A 2 12.49 -5.90 20.80
N TYR A 3 12.32 -6.54 19.68
CA TYR A 3 11.59 -5.87 18.64
C TYR A 3 10.10 -5.88 18.84
N GLU A 4 9.63 -6.45 19.92
CA GLU A 4 8.24 -6.28 20.24
C GLU A 4 7.88 -4.83 20.41
N THR A 5 8.81 -4.07 20.97
CA THR A 5 8.55 -2.65 21.10
C THR A 5 8.54 -1.96 19.76
N ASP A 6 9.34 -2.48 18.82
CA ASP A 6 9.37 -1.90 17.48
C ASP A 6 8.11 -2.22 16.71
N GLU A 7 7.45 -3.31 17.08
CA GLU A 7 6.23 -3.71 16.40
C GLU A 7 4.99 -3.21 17.11
N LYS A 8 5.16 -2.28 18.02
CA LYS A 8 4.05 -1.70 18.73
C LYS A 8 3.11 -1.02 17.75
N ALA A 9 1.82 -1.28 17.92
CA ALA A 9 0.84 -0.68 17.04
C ALA A 9 0.82 0.84 17.20
N VAL A 10 0.52 1.52 16.12
CA VAL A 10 0.38 2.97 16.09
C VAL A 10 -1.01 3.30 15.58
N PRO A 11 -1.50 4.51 15.84
CA PRO A 11 -2.80 4.89 15.30
C PRO A 11 -2.82 4.81 13.79
N LEU A 12 -3.87 4.20 13.26
CA LEU A 12 -4.04 4.12 11.82
C LEU A 12 -4.04 5.51 11.20
N GLN A 13 -4.57 6.49 11.92
CA GLN A 13 -4.60 7.85 11.40
C GLN A 13 -3.19 8.38 11.14
N GLU A 14 -2.23 8.01 11.97
CA GLU A 14 -0.84 8.43 11.73
C GLU A 14 -0.28 7.82 10.46
N GLU A 15 -0.59 6.55 10.22
CA GLU A 15 -0.15 5.89 8.99
C GLU A 15 -0.78 6.57 7.78
N ILE A 16 -2.05 6.89 7.86
CA ILE A 16 -2.73 7.56 6.77
C ILE A 16 -2.13 8.94 6.53
N ASN A 17 -1.83 9.68 7.59
CA ASN A 17 -1.22 10.99 7.43
C ASN A 17 0.15 10.90 6.78
N TYR A 18 0.92 9.89 7.14
CA TYR A 18 2.21 9.65 6.51
C TYR A 18 2.05 9.38 5.02
N LEU A 19 1.06 8.55 4.66
CA LEU A 19 0.81 8.25 3.26
C LEU A 19 0.38 9.49 2.49
N LYS A 20 -0.42 10.35 3.11
CA LYS A 20 -0.83 11.60 2.47
C LYS A 20 0.38 12.45 2.12
N ASP A 21 1.32 12.56 3.05
CA ASP A 21 2.52 13.33 2.80
C ASP A 21 3.37 12.70 1.71
N TYR A 22 3.50 11.37 1.75
CA TYR A 22 4.27 10.66 0.75
C TYR A 22 3.68 10.85 -0.64
N VAL A 23 2.37 10.69 -0.76
CA VAL A 23 1.69 10.84 -2.04
C VAL A 23 1.82 12.27 -2.55
N ALA A 24 1.68 13.25 -1.66
CA ALA A 24 1.82 14.65 -2.08
C ALA A 24 3.20 14.93 -2.63
N LEU A 25 4.24 14.39 -2.00
CA LEU A 25 5.61 14.57 -2.50
C LEU A 25 5.80 13.92 -3.86
N GLU A 26 5.24 12.74 -4.05
CA GLU A 26 5.35 12.10 -5.35
C GLU A 26 4.60 12.85 -6.44
N GLN A 27 3.46 13.45 -6.08
CA GLN A 27 2.70 14.23 -7.05
C GLN A 27 3.48 15.45 -7.54
N LEU A 28 4.36 16.00 -6.71
CA LEU A 28 5.18 17.13 -7.12
C LEU A 28 6.12 16.78 -8.27
N ARG A 29 6.43 15.51 -8.41
CA ARG A 29 7.32 15.06 -9.48
C ARG A 29 6.59 14.69 -10.75
N MET A 30 5.27 14.71 -10.72
CA MET A 30 4.49 14.23 -11.86
C MET A 30 4.13 15.37 -12.79
N ASN A 31 4.05 15.04 -14.08
CA ASN A 31 3.61 16.00 -15.07
C ASN A 31 2.15 16.34 -14.88
N ASP A 32 1.35 15.38 -14.45
CA ASP A 32 -0.08 15.58 -14.23
C ASP A 32 -0.45 15.05 -12.85
N PRO A 33 -0.59 15.95 -11.86
CA PRO A 33 -0.96 15.50 -10.51
C PRO A 33 -2.32 14.80 -10.46
N ASN A 34 -3.19 15.05 -11.43
CA ASN A 34 -4.50 14.41 -11.46
C ASN A 34 -4.42 12.94 -11.82
N SER A 35 -3.25 12.44 -12.22
CA SER A 35 -3.11 11.03 -12.49
C SER A 35 -3.03 10.18 -11.21
N VAL A 36 -3.13 10.79 -10.03
CA VAL A 36 -3.16 10.09 -8.76
C VAL A 36 -4.47 10.37 -8.05
N GLN A 37 -5.19 9.31 -7.70
CA GLN A 37 -6.41 9.39 -6.91
C GLN A 37 -6.15 8.67 -5.58
N PHE A 38 -6.37 9.36 -4.47
CA PHE A 38 -6.13 8.78 -3.15
C PHE A 38 -7.34 9.05 -2.27
N SER A 39 -8.02 8.00 -1.84
CA SER A 39 -9.14 8.11 -0.93
C SER A 39 -8.85 7.34 0.35
N TYR A 40 -9.32 7.84 1.48
CA TYR A 40 -9.00 7.29 2.79
C TYR A 40 -10.05 7.70 3.80
N PRO A 41 -10.21 6.92 4.88
CA PRO A 41 -11.13 7.31 5.94
C PRO A 41 -10.50 8.39 6.82
N GLU A 42 -11.33 9.17 7.49
CA GLU A 42 -10.87 10.20 8.38
C GLU A 42 -11.30 9.88 9.81
N ASN A 43 -10.51 10.34 10.75
CA ASN A 43 -10.85 10.23 12.17
C ASN A 43 -11.01 8.79 12.64
N THR A 44 -10.10 7.93 12.21
CA THR A 44 -10.13 6.53 12.64
C THR A 44 -9.55 6.41 14.04
N SER A 45 -10.02 5.42 14.79
CA SER A 45 -9.50 5.15 16.13
C SER A 45 -8.78 3.80 16.21
N GLU A 46 -8.63 3.11 15.09
CA GLU A 46 -7.98 1.81 15.09
C GLU A 46 -6.47 1.94 15.17
N LEU A 47 -5.83 0.85 15.60
CA LEU A 47 -4.37 0.77 15.65
C LEU A 47 -3.89 -0.22 14.59
N ILE A 48 -2.70 0.01 14.09
CA ILE A 48 -2.09 -0.86 13.07
C ILE A 48 -0.60 -0.96 13.35
N ALA A 49 0.00 -2.07 12.97
CA ALA A 49 1.45 -2.19 13.05
C ALA A 49 2.08 -1.15 12.12
N PRO A 50 3.20 -0.53 12.53
CA PRO A 50 3.76 0.57 11.76
C PRO A 50 4.30 0.13 10.41
N LEU A 51 4.15 1.02 9.43
CA LEU A 51 4.74 0.85 8.10
C LEU A 51 4.27 -0.40 7.38
N ILE A 52 3.00 -0.74 7.57
CA ILE A 52 2.40 -1.86 6.84
C ILE A 52 1.90 -1.41 5.47
N LEU A 53 1.33 -0.22 5.41
CA LEU A 53 0.69 0.24 4.18
C LEU A 53 1.67 0.88 3.20
N LEU A 54 2.72 1.48 3.71
CA LEU A 54 3.64 2.24 2.87
C LEU A 54 4.29 1.42 1.75
N PRO A 55 4.74 0.19 1.98
CA PRO A 55 5.39 -0.56 0.90
C PRO A 55 4.48 -0.75 -0.31
N ILE A 56 3.19 -0.91 -0.09
CA ILE A 56 2.25 -1.09 -1.19
C ILE A 56 2.11 0.20 -1.98
N VAL A 57 2.02 1.33 -1.29
CA VAL A 57 1.90 2.63 -1.95
C VAL A 57 3.19 2.96 -2.69
N GLU A 58 4.35 2.74 -2.06
CA GLU A 58 5.63 2.96 -2.72
C GLU A 58 5.74 2.15 -4.00
N ASN A 59 5.24 0.93 -3.97
CA ASN A 59 5.30 0.05 -5.12
C ASN A 59 4.57 0.66 -6.32
N CYS A 60 3.44 1.31 -6.09
CA CYS A 60 2.69 1.95 -7.14
C CYS A 60 3.51 3.02 -7.85
N PHE A 61 4.17 3.89 -7.08
CA PHE A 61 4.93 4.98 -7.67
C PHE A 61 6.22 4.49 -8.29
N LYS A 62 6.79 3.42 -7.77
CA LYS A 62 8.04 2.90 -8.27
C LYS A 62 7.89 2.20 -9.60
N HIS A 63 6.80 1.49 -9.80
CA HIS A 63 6.64 0.62 -10.96
C HIS A 63 5.61 1.11 -11.97
N CYS A 64 5.05 2.29 -11.77
CA CYS A 64 4.05 2.80 -12.69
C CYS A 64 4.66 3.27 -14.01
N ASP A 65 3.82 3.35 -15.02
CA ASP A 65 4.16 3.98 -16.28
C ASP A 65 4.35 5.47 -16.02
N LYS A 66 5.56 5.98 -16.19
CA LYS A 66 5.88 7.36 -15.82
C LYS A 66 5.17 8.39 -16.68
N GLN A 67 4.78 8.01 -17.89
CA GLN A 67 4.08 8.93 -18.77
C GLN A 67 2.58 8.97 -18.50
N SER A 68 2.03 7.84 -18.06
CA SER A 68 0.61 7.75 -17.78
C SER A 68 0.42 6.83 -16.60
N PRO A 69 0.73 7.30 -15.39
CA PRO A 69 0.76 6.43 -14.19
C PRO A 69 -0.59 5.87 -13.79
N ASP A 70 -1.63 6.68 -13.88
CA ASP A 70 -2.99 6.26 -13.58
C ASP A 70 -3.06 5.52 -12.24
N ILE A 71 -2.65 6.20 -11.18
CA ILE A 71 -2.54 5.61 -9.85
C ILE A 71 -3.82 5.83 -9.07
N GLU A 72 -4.37 4.75 -8.52
CA GLU A 72 -5.52 4.81 -7.65
C GLU A 72 -5.19 4.08 -6.35
N ILE A 73 -5.36 4.78 -5.25
CA ILE A 73 -5.12 4.21 -3.92
C ILE A 73 -6.36 4.46 -3.08
N SER A 74 -6.89 3.39 -2.52
CA SER A 74 -8.12 3.47 -1.73
C SER A 74 -7.94 2.71 -0.44
N ILE A 75 -8.22 3.37 0.68
CA ILE A 75 -8.20 2.74 2.00
C ILE A 75 -9.61 2.80 2.56
N GLU A 76 -10.14 1.65 2.94
CA GLU A 76 -11.46 1.56 3.56
C GLU A 76 -11.35 0.84 4.88
N LEU A 77 -12.12 1.29 5.84
CA LEU A 77 -12.17 0.68 7.16
C LEU A 77 -13.63 0.42 7.50
N ARG A 78 -13.97 -0.85 7.76
CA ARG A 78 -15.29 -1.25 8.20
C ARG A 78 -15.14 -2.00 9.50
N ASP A 79 -15.60 -1.41 10.59
CA ASP A 79 -15.37 -1.93 11.92
C ASP A 79 -13.86 -2.07 12.13
N THR A 80 -13.35 -3.28 12.31
CA THR A 80 -11.93 -3.50 12.50
C THR A 80 -11.25 -4.00 11.23
N LYS A 81 -11.97 -4.09 10.12
CA LYS A 81 -11.40 -4.66 8.90
C LYS A 81 -10.95 -3.56 7.96
N LEU A 82 -9.69 -3.59 7.65
CA LEU A 82 -9.04 -2.61 6.78
C LEU A 82 -8.83 -3.21 5.41
N GLN A 83 -9.11 -2.43 4.37
CA GLN A 83 -8.81 -2.83 3.00
C GLN A 83 -8.05 -1.71 2.31
N LEU A 84 -6.92 -2.06 1.73
CA LEU A 84 -6.15 -1.15 0.90
C LEU A 84 -6.08 -1.71 -0.51
N ILE A 85 -6.49 -0.91 -1.48
CA ILE A 85 -6.36 -1.27 -2.88
C ILE A 85 -5.51 -0.20 -3.54
N ALA A 86 -4.43 -0.63 -4.19
CA ALA A 86 -3.53 0.29 -4.87
C ALA A 86 -3.25 -0.25 -6.26
N SER A 87 -3.52 0.57 -7.27
CA SER A 87 -3.31 0.15 -8.65
C SER A 87 -2.60 1.24 -9.44
N ASN A 88 -1.93 0.83 -10.49
CA ASN A 88 -1.23 1.74 -11.38
C ASN A 88 -1.12 1.13 -12.76
N ALA A 89 -0.96 2.00 -13.76
CA ALA A 89 -0.68 1.54 -15.11
C ALA A 89 0.78 1.11 -15.20
N ILE A 90 1.05 0.14 -16.07
CA ILE A 90 2.42 -0.32 -16.30
C ILE A 90 2.70 -0.32 -17.78
N VAL A 91 4.00 -0.32 -18.10
CA VAL A 91 4.43 -0.38 -19.49
C VAL A 91 4.35 -1.83 -19.95
N LYS A 92 3.63 -2.04 -21.02
CA LYS A 92 3.31 -3.39 -21.49
C LYS A 92 4.53 -4.22 -21.87
N THR A 93 5.56 -3.57 -22.35
CA THR A 93 6.69 -4.28 -22.96
C THR A 93 7.80 -4.62 -21.97
N ASP A 94 7.71 -4.16 -20.74
CA ASP A 94 8.80 -4.33 -19.79
C ASP A 94 8.54 -5.47 -18.85
N ASN A 95 8.88 -6.68 -19.29
CA ASN A 95 8.64 -7.86 -18.49
C ASN A 95 9.63 -8.03 -17.35
N SER A 96 10.81 -7.44 -17.47
CA SER A 96 11.83 -7.62 -16.45
C SER A 96 11.48 -6.90 -15.15
N ASP A 97 10.75 -5.81 -15.23
CA ASP A 97 10.40 -5.03 -14.05
C ASP A 97 9.31 -5.69 -13.21
N GLN A 98 8.60 -6.64 -13.78
CA GLN A 98 7.53 -7.29 -13.04
C GLN A 98 8.04 -8.05 -11.83
N ASN A 99 9.30 -8.47 -11.86
CA ASN A 99 9.87 -9.23 -10.77
C ASN A 99 10.56 -8.37 -9.73
N SER A 100 10.89 -7.13 -10.07
CA SER A 100 11.69 -6.30 -9.17
C SER A 100 10.90 -5.82 -7.96
N GLY A 101 9.58 -5.66 -8.10
CA GLY A 101 8.76 -5.24 -6.97
C GLY A 101 8.39 -6.37 -6.03
N GLY A 102 8.59 -7.61 -6.47
CA GLY A 102 8.16 -8.75 -5.68
C GLY A 102 8.87 -8.90 -4.35
N LEU A 103 10.14 -8.49 -4.31
CA LEU A 103 10.91 -8.64 -3.08
C LEU A 103 10.32 -7.82 -1.94
N GLY A 104 9.91 -6.59 -2.22
CA GLY A 104 9.31 -5.74 -1.20
C GLY A 104 8.01 -6.32 -0.69
N LEU A 105 7.20 -6.87 -1.58
CA LEU A 105 5.94 -7.46 -1.18
C LEU A 105 6.13 -8.80 -0.49
N GLU A 106 7.17 -9.55 -0.84
CA GLU A 106 7.48 -10.77 -0.12
C GLU A 106 7.83 -10.48 1.33
N ASN A 107 8.62 -9.45 1.56
CA ASN A 107 8.96 -9.06 2.93
C ASN A 107 7.74 -8.60 3.69
N LEU A 108 6.85 -7.87 3.03
CA LEU A 108 5.60 -7.45 3.64
C LEU A 108 4.75 -8.66 4.02
N GLU A 109 4.65 -9.65 3.12
CA GLU A 109 3.86 -10.85 3.41
C GLU A 109 4.40 -11.58 4.61
N LYS A 110 5.72 -11.69 4.73
CA LYS A 110 6.34 -12.33 5.89
C LYS A 110 5.99 -11.60 7.17
N ARG A 111 6.05 -10.27 7.11
CA ARG A 111 5.73 -9.46 8.28
C ARG A 111 4.27 -9.59 8.66
N LEU A 112 3.39 -9.59 7.65
CA LEU A 112 1.96 -9.77 7.90
C LEU A 112 1.67 -11.12 8.52
N SER A 113 2.36 -12.16 8.07
CA SER A 113 2.16 -13.48 8.63
C SER A 113 2.56 -13.55 10.10
N LEU A 114 3.55 -12.76 10.49
CA LEU A 114 3.97 -12.70 11.88
C LEU A 114 3.02 -11.89 12.74
N LEU A 115 2.54 -10.76 12.21
CA LEU A 115 1.77 -9.81 13.00
C LEU A 115 0.27 -10.06 12.95
N TYR A 116 -0.22 -10.54 11.83
CA TYR A 116 -1.65 -10.77 11.62
C TYR A 116 -1.88 -12.17 11.08
N PRO A 117 -1.48 -13.22 11.82
CA PRO A 117 -1.62 -14.59 11.33
C PRO A 117 -3.09 -14.92 11.11
N GLU A 118 -3.39 -15.43 9.91
CA GLU A 118 -4.75 -15.80 9.52
C GLU A 118 -5.76 -14.65 9.58
N ARG A 119 -5.27 -13.42 9.67
CA ARG A 119 -6.14 -12.24 9.69
C ARG A 119 -5.75 -11.25 8.62
N HIS A 120 -5.01 -11.69 7.62
CA HIS A 120 -4.65 -10.82 6.51
C HIS A 120 -4.73 -11.58 5.20
N LYS A 121 -4.84 -10.83 4.13
CA LYS A 121 -4.76 -11.39 2.79
C LYS A 121 -4.14 -10.34 1.88
N LEU A 122 -3.05 -10.72 1.23
CA LEU A 122 -2.34 -9.85 0.29
C LEU A 122 -2.40 -10.49 -1.09
N THR A 123 -2.96 -9.77 -2.04
CA THR A 123 -3.17 -10.28 -3.40
C THR A 123 -2.59 -9.30 -4.41
N VAL A 124 -1.93 -9.83 -5.44
CA VAL A 124 -1.39 -9.02 -6.52
C VAL A 124 -1.98 -9.52 -7.83
N GLN A 125 -2.51 -8.59 -8.63
CA GLN A 125 -3.07 -8.89 -9.93
C GLN A 125 -2.35 -8.06 -10.98
N VAL A 126 -1.80 -8.74 -11.97
CA VAL A 126 -1.05 -8.06 -13.05
C VAL A 126 -1.72 -8.40 -14.36
N THR A 127 -2.04 -7.34 -15.14
CA THR A 127 -2.52 -7.50 -16.49
C THR A 127 -1.48 -6.88 -17.43
N ASP A 128 -1.79 -6.86 -18.72
CA ASP A 128 -0.87 -6.22 -19.68
C ASP A 128 -0.72 -4.73 -19.42
N GLU A 129 -1.72 -4.12 -18.82
CA GLU A 129 -1.77 -2.67 -18.70
C GLU A 129 -1.76 -2.15 -17.29
N SER A 130 -1.94 -3.02 -16.29
CA SER A 130 -2.07 -2.53 -14.93
C SER A 130 -1.50 -3.51 -13.92
N TYR A 131 -1.21 -2.97 -12.74
CA TYR A 131 -0.72 -3.71 -11.59
C TYR A 131 -1.59 -3.29 -10.41
N ARG A 132 -2.18 -4.26 -9.73
CA ARG A 132 -3.07 -3.96 -8.61
C ARG A 132 -2.72 -4.82 -7.41
N THR A 133 -2.55 -4.17 -6.27
CA THR A 133 -2.31 -4.85 -5.00
C THR A 133 -3.49 -4.62 -4.09
N THR A 134 -3.99 -5.69 -3.49
CA THR A 134 -5.08 -5.60 -2.51
C THR A 134 -4.61 -6.20 -1.20
N LEU A 135 -4.76 -5.44 -0.12
CA LEU A 135 -4.43 -5.90 1.23
C LEU A 135 -5.66 -5.82 2.09
N MET A 136 -5.97 -6.91 2.76
CA MET A 136 -7.05 -6.94 3.74
C MET A 136 -6.47 -7.38 5.07
N ILE A 137 -6.79 -6.65 6.13
CA ILE A 137 -6.32 -6.96 7.48
C ILE A 137 -7.46 -6.79 8.46
N ASP A 138 -7.62 -7.76 9.35
CA ASP A 138 -8.49 -7.57 10.52
C ASP A 138 -7.61 -7.02 11.64
N LEU A 139 -7.84 -5.77 11.99
CA LEU A 139 -7.03 -5.06 12.97
C LEU A 139 -7.41 -5.41 14.40
N ARG A 140 -8.41 -6.23 14.59
CA ARG A 140 -8.86 -6.60 15.92
C ARG A 140 -7.72 -7.16 16.76
N VAL A 141 -7.65 -6.73 17.98
CA VAL A 141 -6.59 -7.15 18.89
C VAL A 141 -6.91 -8.49 19.54
#